data_231cd8e7e0a9e4d3cc7be5d41856bfad
#
_entry.id   231cd8e7e0a9e4d3cc7be5d41856bfad
#
_cell.length_a   1.000
_cell.length_b   1.000
_cell.length_c   1.000
_cell.angle_alpha   90.00
_cell.angle_beta   90.00
_cell.angle_gamma   90.00
#
_symmetry.space_group_name_H-M   'P 1'
#
loop_
_entity.id
_entity.type
_entity.pdbx_description
1 polymer ?
#
loop_
_entity_poly.entity_id
_entity_poly.type
_entity_poly.pdbx_seq_one_letter_code
_entity_poly.pdbx_strand_id
1 'polypeptide(L)'
;VHFKFEKKGESRVFALLDRSESMSISDDGDESRWGKAIQAFSGSSESVLAQLGDDHEIEVLTVGNELKSASVEGLRDEAPQAGGSAIGSAMDELKEKDVSAVLLFSDMAWNEGIDPVGVAGKLGRRGVAVFPVPIGKSNSPDAAILSVHFRDRVFPGEEIPLKVQLS
;
A
#
# COMPACT_ATOMS: atom_id res chain seq x y z
N VAL A 1 -7.69 11.47 -18.95
CA VAL A 1 -7.22 10.33 -19.76
C VAL A 1 -8.34 9.30 -19.70
N HIS A 2 -9.00 9.04 -20.84
CA HIS A 2 -10.04 8.03 -20.92
C HIS A 2 -9.37 6.67 -21.20
N PHE A 3 -9.47 5.73 -20.28
CA PHE A 3 -9.12 4.35 -20.52
C PHE A 3 -10.38 3.59 -20.98
N LYS A 4 -10.39 3.09 -22.19
CA LYS A 4 -11.47 2.26 -22.71
C LYS A 4 -11.04 0.80 -22.60
N PHE A 5 -11.59 0.09 -21.62
CA PHE A 5 -11.40 -1.35 -21.51
C PHE A 5 -12.54 -2.05 -22.27
N GLU A 6 -12.23 -2.67 -23.38
CA GLU A 6 -13.16 -3.57 -24.07
C GLU A 6 -12.81 -5.01 -23.68
N LYS A 7 -13.33 -5.47 -22.54
CA LYS A 7 -13.43 -6.90 -22.25
C LYS A 7 -14.87 -7.22 -21.86
N LYS A 8 -15.54 -7.97 -22.70
CA LYS A 8 -16.91 -8.45 -22.49
C LYS A 8 -16.87 -9.58 -21.44
N GLY A 9 -17.01 -9.23 -20.18
CA GLY A 9 -17.04 -10.06 -19.00
C GLY A 9 -16.93 -9.12 -17.79
N GLU A 10 -17.58 -9.41 -16.69
CA GLU A 10 -17.45 -8.66 -15.45
C GLU A 10 -15.95 -8.60 -15.08
N SER A 11 -15.33 -7.45 -15.27
CA SER A 11 -13.92 -7.29 -14.94
C SER A 11 -13.80 -7.08 -13.42
N ARG A 12 -13.06 -7.98 -12.78
CA ARG A 12 -12.79 -7.89 -11.34
C ARG A 12 -11.62 -6.97 -11.08
N VAL A 13 -11.81 -6.00 -10.20
CA VAL A 13 -10.82 -5.04 -9.77
C VAL A 13 -10.55 -5.23 -8.28
N PHE A 14 -9.29 -5.35 -7.89
CA PHE A 14 -8.91 -5.36 -6.48
C PHE A 14 -8.51 -3.94 -6.03
N ALA A 15 -9.20 -3.43 -5.01
CA ALA A 15 -8.79 -2.24 -4.28
C ALA A 15 -7.96 -2.67 -3.07
N LEU A 16 -6.64 -2.46 -3.14
CA LEU A 16 -5.69 -2.81 -2.11
C LEU A 16 -5.32 -1.57 -1.30
N LEU A 17 -5.75 -1.51 -0.04
CA LEU A 17 -5.48 -0.40 0.87
C LEU A 17 -4.36 -0.78 1.85
N ASP A 18 -3.32 0.03 1.89
CA ASP A 18 -2.21 -0.13 2.81
C ASP A 18 -2.65 0.21 4.25
N ARG A 19 -2.43 -0.72 5.17
CA ARG A 19 -2.78 -0.63 6.59
C ARG A 19 -1.56 -0.56 7.50
N SER A 20 -0.38 -0.27 6.94
CA SER A 20 0.84 -0.07 7.71
C SER A 20 0.73 1.12 8.65
N GLU A 21 1.55 1.14 9.68
CA GLU A 21 1.54 2.17 10.73
C GLU A 21 1.78 3.58 10.15
N SER A 22 2.57 3.70 9.07
CA SER A 22 2.81 4.96 8.38
C SER A 22 1.54 5.62 7.82
N MET A 23 0.49 4.84 7.56
CA MET A 23 -0.81 5.35 7.13
C MET A 23 -1.59 6.03 8.27
N SER A 24 -1.16 5.92 9.53
CA SER A 24 -1.72 6.68 10.65
C SER A 24 -1.27 8.13 10.69
N ILE A 25 -0.22 8.49 9.96
CA ILE A 25 0.36 9.83 9.92
C ILE A 25 -0.60 10.82 9.26
N SER A 26 -0.68 12.03 9.82
CA SER A 26 -1.37 13.18 9.24
C SER A 26 -0.32 14.15 8.66
N ASP A 27 -0.26 14.28 7.34
CA ASP A 27 0.73 15.17 6.69
C ASP A 27 0.32 16.64 6.80
N ASP A 28 -0.99 16.91 6.73
CA ASP A 28 -1.59 18.23 6.89
C ASP A 28 -2.97 18.11 7.52
N GLY A 29 -3.20 18.90 8.55
CA GLY A 29 -4.49 18.91 9.27
C GLY A 29 -4.69 17.68 10.14
N ASP A 30 -5.94 17.36 10.42
CA ASP A 30 -6.32 16.33 11.40
C ASP A 30 -6.56 14.95 10.76
N GLU A 31 -6.62 14.87 9.42
CA GLU A 31 -6.94 13.63 8.72
C GLU A 31 -5.69 12.80 8.42
N SER A 32 -5.70 11.55 8.89
CA SER A 32 -4.63 10.60 8.62
C SER A 32 -4.57 10.19 7.14
N ARG A 33 -3.44 9.67 6.70
CA ARG A 33 -3.30 9.05 5.36
C ARG A 33 -4.35 7.95 5.15
N TRP A 34 -4.63 7.15 6.19
CA TRP A 34 -5.68 6.14 6.15
C TRP A 34 -7.06 6.74 5.88
N GLY A 35 -7.43 7.81 6.59
CA GLY A 35 -8.68 8.54 6.34
C GLY A 35 -8.76 9.04 4.90
N LYS A 36 -7.67 9.65 4.40
CA LYS A 36 -7.60 10.12 3.00
C LYS A 36 -7.72 8.98 1.99
N ALA A 37 -7.13 7.81 2.28
CA ALA A 37 -7.26 6.62 1.42
C ALA A 37 -8.72 6.14 1.35
N ILE A 38 -9.39 6.03 2.49
CA ILE A 38 -10.82 5.66 2.55
C ILE A 38 -11.67 6.70 1.82
N GLN A 39 -11.40 7.97 2.02
CA GLN A 39 -12.14 9.04 1.36
C GLN A 39 -11.96 8.99 -0.17
N ALA A 40 -10.74 8.81 -0.66
CA ALA A 40 -10.46 8.66 -2.09
C ALA A 40 -11.12 7.41 -2.67
N PHE A 41 -11.16 6.32 -1.90
CA PHE A 41 -11.76 5.06 -2.35
C PHE A 41 -13.29 5.10 -2.32
N SER A 42 -13.93 5.54 -1.22
CA SER A 42 -15.38 5.40 -1.01
C SER A 42 -16.08 6.61 -0.37
N GLY A 43 -15.38 7.73 -0.21
CA GLY A 43 -15.85 8.86 0.60
C GLY A 43 -16.87 9.79 -0.06
N SER A 44 -16.99 9.79 -1.39
CA SER A 44 -17.83 10.75 -2.13
C SER A 44 -18.35 10.19 -3.45
N SER A 45 -19.20 10.95 -4.12
CA SER A 45 -19.65 10.65 -5.50
C SER A 45 -18.52 10.69 -6.54
N GLU A 46 -17.39 11.29 -6.22
CA GLU A 46 -16.18 11.34 -7.06
C GLU A 46 -15.16 10.26 -6.67
N SER A 47 -15.46 9.44 -5.66
CA SER A 47 -14.59 8.36 -5.22
C SER A 47 -14.45 7.25 -6.27
N VAL A 48 -13.41 6.47 -6.15
CA VAL A 48 -13.12 5.35 -7.06
C VAL A 48 -14.29 4.35 -7.09
N LEU A 49 -14.84 4.01 -5.92
CA LEU A 49 -15.96 3.09 -5.82
C LEU A 49 -17.20 3.61 -6.53
N ALA A 50 -17.50 4.92 -6.42
CA ALA A 50 -18.64 5.52 -7.08
C ALA A 50 -18.48 5.58 -8.61
N GLN A 51 -17.25 5.68 -9.12
CA GLN A 51 -16.98 5.77 -10.56
C GLN A 51 -16.86 4.41 -11.23
N LEU A 52 -16.43 3.38 -10.54
CA LEU A 52 -16.14 2.07 -11.11
C LEU A 52 -17.11 0.98 -10.67
N GLY A 53 -17.81 1.16 -9.53
CA GLY A 53 -18.63 0.10 -8.92
C GLY A 53 -19.83 -0.35 -9.75
N ASP A 54 -20.32 0.48 -10.69
CA ASP A 54 -21.42 0.13 -11.57
C ASP A 54 -20.99 -0.77 -12.76
N ASP A 55 -19.73 -0.64 -13.18
CA ASP A 55 -19.19 -1.31 -14.37
C ASP A 55 -18.25 -2.49 -14.03
N HIS A 56 -17.79 -2.59 -12.78
CA HIS A 56 -16.79 -3.55 -12.36
C HIS A 56 -17.12 -4.17 -11.00
N GLU A 57 -16.81 -5.46 -10.85
CA GLU A 57 -16.81 -6.10 -9.52
C GLU A 57 -15.57 -5.63 -8.74
N ILE A 58 -15.77 -4.89 -7.65
CA ILE A 58 -14.66 -4.39 -6.82
C ILE A 58 -14.56 -5.23 -5.55
N GLU A 59 -13.44 -5.92 -5.39
CA GLU A 59 -13.08 -6.63 -4.17
C GLU A 59 -12.09 -5.78 -3.35
N VAL A 60 -12.44 -5.53 -2.09
CA VAL A 60 -11.64 -4.71 -1.19
C VAL A 60 -10.72 -5.57 -0.36
N LEU A 61 -9.45 -5.22 -0.36
CA LEU A 61 -8.40 -5.91 0.37
C LEU A 61 -7.59 -4.89 1.18
N THR A 62 -7.11 -5.30 2.33
CA THR A 62 -6.14 -4.52 3.12
C THR A 62 -4.82 -5.26 3.21
N VAL A 63 -3.72 -4.52 3.20
CA VAL A 63 -2.37 -5.06 3.36
C VAL A 63 -1.64 -4.39 4.51
N GLY A 64 -1.00 -5.20 5.32
CA GLY A 64 -0.01 -4.83 6.31
C GLY A 64 1.10 -5.86 6.20
N ASN A 65 1.34 -6.65 7.24
CA ASN A 65 2.18 -7.84 7.18
C ASN A 65 1.55 -8.97 6.35
N GLU A 66 0.21 -8.98 6.24
CA GLU A 66 -0.60 -9.97 5.54
C GLU A 66 -1.70 -9.31 4.71
N LEU A 67 -2.14 -10.02 3.67
CA LEU A 67 -3.29 -9.63 2.85
C LEU A 67 -4.58 -10.12 3.53
N LYS A 68 -5.58 -9.22 3.65
CA LYS A 68 -6.88 -9.54 4.25
C LYS A 68 -8.03 -8.99 3.41
N SER A 69 -9.12 -9.74 3.30
CA SER A 69 -10.36 -9.23 2.75
C SER A 69 -11.02 -8.26 3.72
N ALA A 70 -11.58 -7.18 3.19
CA ALA A 70 -12.29 -6.17 3.95
C ALA A 70 -13.62 -5.82 3.28
N SER A 71 -14.55 -5.26 4.06
CA SER A 71 -15.75 -4.63 3.51
C SER A 71 -15.58 -3.12 3.48
N VAL A 72 -16.28 -2.45 2.57
CA VAL A 72 -16.24 -0.98 2.46
C VAL A 72 -16.65 -0.32 3.78
N GLU A 73 -17.68 -0.86 4.41
CA GLU A 73 -18.18 -0.37 5.70
C GLU A 73 -17.16 -0.59 6.83
N GLY A 74 -16.50 -1.75 6.83
CA GLY A 74 -15.51 -2.13 7.84
C GLY A 74 -14.24 -1.30 7.80
N LEU A 75 -13.87 -0.73 6.64
CA LEU A 75 -12.66 0.09 6.51
C LEU A 75 -12.62 1.27 7.49
N ARG A 76 -13.79 1.84 7.82
CA ARG A 76 -13.88 3.00 8.72
C ARG A 76 -13.62 2.65 10.18
N ASP A 77 -13.91 1.41 10.55
CA ASP A 77 -13.71 0.89 11.89
C ASP A 77 -12.30 0.29 12.09
N GLU A 78 -11.58 0.11 10.98
CA GLU A 78 -10.21 -0.38 11.01
C GLU A 78 -9.20 0.76 11.16
N ALA A 79 -8.17 0.53 11.97
CA ALA A 79 -7.04 1.45 12.12
C ALA A 79 -5.77 0.86 11.50
N PRO A 80 -4.87 1.68 10.94
CA PRO A 80 -3.54 1.24 10.54
C PRO A 80 -2.76 0.79 11.79
N GLN A 81 -2.39 -0.46 11.88
CA GLN A 81 -1.71 -1.05 13.05
C GLN A 81 -0.63 -2.07 12.64
N ALA A 82 -0.41 -2.28 11.35
CA ALA A 82 0.57 -3.23 10.91
C ALA A 82 1.97 -2.62 10.99
N GLY A 83 2.89 -3.29 11.69
CA GLY A 83 4.28 -2.86 11.81
C GLY A 83 5.06 -2.93 10.50
N GLY A 84 4.53 -3.66 9.50
CA GLY A 84 5.11 -3.80 8.17
C GLY A 84 4.15 -3.50 7.03
N SER A 85 4.71 -3.21 5.87
CA SER A 85 4.00 -3.02 4.60
C SER A 85 4.55 -4.01 3.57
N ALA A 86 3.86 -5.15 3.42
CA ALA A 86 4.23 -6.26 2.53
C ALA A 86 3.51 -6.18 1.17
N ILE A 87 3.42 -4.98 0.57
CA ILE A 87 2.67 -4.68 -0.66
C ILE A 87 3.02 -5.64 -1.78
N GLY A 88 4.31 -5.88 -2.02
CA GLY A 88 4.74 -6.75 -3.10
C GLY A 88 4.29 -8.20 -2.90
N SER A 89 4.37 -8.71 -1.67
CA SER A 89 3.89 -10.06 -1.34
C SER A 89 2.38 -10.16 -1.52
N ALA A 90 1.62 -9.18 -1.07
CA ALA A 90 0.18 -9.11 -1.25
C ALA A 90 -0.20 -9.12 -2.74
N MET A 91 0.46 -8.32 -3.57
CA MET A 91 0.22 -8.33 -5.02
C MET A 91 0.63 -9.65 -5.67
N ASP A 92 1.69 -10.34 -5.18
CA ASP A 92 2.10 -11.65 -5.72
C ASP A 92 1.07 -12.74 -5.42
N GLU A 93 0.34 -12.65 -4.29
CA GLU A 93 -0.78 -13.54 -3.99
C GLU A 93 -1.95 -13.38 -4.97
N LEU A 94 -2.13 -12.18 -5.55
CA LEU A 94 -3.20 -11.92 -6.51
C LEU A 94 -2.94 -12.55 -7.90
N LYS A 95 -1.74 -13.02 -8.17
CA LYS A 95 -1.39 -13.63 -9.46
C LYS A 95 -2.22 -14.88 -9.81
N GLU A 96 -2.70 -15.59 -8.79
CA GLU A 96 -3.52 -16.81 -8.99
C GLU A 96 -5.02 -16.50 -9.10
N LYS A 97 -5.41 -15.24 -8.87
CA LYS A 97 -6.80 -14.81 -8.95
C LYS A 97 -7.14 -14.29 -10.36
N ASP A 98 -8.41 -14.41 -10.74
CA ASP A 98 -8.95 -13.78 -11.96
C ASP A 98 -9.18 -12.30 -11.68
N VAL A 99 -8.19 -11.48 -12.03
CA VAL A 99 -8.17 -10.04 -11.78
C VAL A 99 -7.78 -9.30 -13.05
N SER A 100 -8.45 -8.19 -13.33
CA SER A 100 -8.16 -7.33 -14.47
C SER A 100 -7.31 -6.12 -14.11
N ALA A 101 -7.48 -5.62 -12.89
CA ALA A 101 -6.70 -4.48 -12.39
C ALA A 101 -6.56 -4.50 -10.87
N VAL A 102 -5.50 -3.87 -10.38
CA VAL A 102 -5.24 -3.61 -8.96
C VAL A 102 -5.10 -2.10 -8.77
N LEU A 103 -5.89 -1.54 -7.86
CA LEU A 103 -5.77 -0.17 -7.39
C LEU A 103 -5.06 -0.20 -6.05
N LEU A 104 -3.88 0.39 -5.94
CA LEU A 104 -3.07 0.37 -4.72
C LEU A 104 -3.11 1.75 -4.04
N PHE A 105 -3.80 1.85 -2.90
CA PHE A 105 -3.82 3.04 -2.05
C PHE A 105 -2.78 2.90 -0.94
N SER A 106 -1.68 3.63 -1.03
CA SER A 106 -0.55 3.55 -0.10
C SER A 106 0.25 4.84 -0.12
N ASP A 107 1.06 5.08 0.90
CA ASP A 107 2.11 6.11 0.86
C ASP A 107 3.35 5.67 0.05
N MET A 108 3.26 4.49 -0.58
CA MET A 108 4.30 3.86 -1.39
C MET A 108 5.57 3.48 -0.62
N ALA A 109 5.54 3.57 0.70
CA ALA A 109 6.60 3.05 1.55
C ALA A 109 6.34 1.55 1.83
N TRP A 110 7.27 0.71 1.42
CA TRP A 110 7.23 -0.73 1.72
C TRP A 110 8.55 -1.14 2.39
N ASN A 111 8.46 -2.00 3.39
CA ASN A 111 9.60 -2.42 4.20
C ASN A 111 9.68 -3.93 4.40
N GLU A 112 8.71 -4.67 3.88
CA GLU A 112 8.65 -6.13 4.00
C GLU A 112 8.32 -6.80 2.68
N GLY A 113 8.77 -8.05 2.54
CA GLY A 113 8.40 -8.93 1.44
C GLY A 113 9.13 -8.67 0.13
N ILE A 114 8.43 -8.92 -0.98
CA ILE A 114 8.97 -8.87 -2.34
C ILE A 114 8.89 -7.44 -2.88
N ASP A 115 9.83 -7.06 -3.74
CA ASP A 115 9.79 -5.76 -4.44
C ASP A 115 8.46 -5.58 -5.22
N PRO A 116 7.62 -4.60 -4.84
CA PRO A 116 6.33 -4.37 -5.48
C PRO A 116 6.45 -3.96 -6.94
N VAL A 117 7.51 -3.28 -7.35
CA VAL A 117 7.73 -2.87 -8.74
C VAL A 117 7.97 -4.09 -9.63
N GLY A 118 8.78 -5.03 -9.15
CA GLY A 118 9.02 -6.29 -9.84
C GLY A 118 7.75 -7.13 -9.99
N VAL A 119 6.90 -7.15 -8.96
CA VAL A 119 5.61 -7.87 -9.00
C VAL A 119 4.62 -7.18 -9.94
N ALA A 120 4.50 -5.86 -9.88
CA ALA A 120 3.64 -5.09 -10.80
C ALA A 120 4.03 -5.37 -12.27
N GLY A 121 5.34 -5.44 -12.57
CA GLY A 121 5.82 -5.82 -13.89
C GLY A 121 5.43 -7.25 -14.32
N LYS A 122 5.38 -8.20 -13.38
CA LYS A 122 4.90 -9.57 -13.65
C LYS A 122 3.40 -9.60 -13.93
N LEU A 123 2.61 -8.88 -13.13
CA LEU A 123 1.17 -8.74 -13.30
C LEU A 123 0.84 -8.09 -14.66
N GLY A 124 1.56 -7.01 -15.03
CA GLY A 124 1.40 -6.33 -16.32
C GLY A 124 1.64 -7.24 -17.52
N ARG A 125 2.63 -8.15 -17.47
CA ARG A 125 2.85 -9.15 -18.53
C ARG A 125 1.71 -10.16 -18.67
N ARG A 126 0.89 -10.32 -17.64
CA ARG A 126 -0.32 -11.15 -17.65
C ARG A 126 -1.58 -10.37 -18.05
N GLY A 127 -1.43 -9.09 -18.37
CA GLY A 127 -2.54 -8.20 -18.74
C GLY A 127 -3.29 -7.61 -17.54
N VAL A 128 -2.73 -7.73 -16.32
CA VAL A 128 -3.29 -7.11 -15.10
C VAL A 128 -2.65 -5.74 -14.92
N ALA A 129 -3.45 -4.68 -14.98
CA ALA A 129 -2.96 -3.32 -14.77
C ALA A 129 -2.84 -3.03 -13.26
N VAL A 130 -1.74 -2.39 -12.86
CA VAL A 130 -1.57 -1.91 -11.47
C VAL A 130 -1.58 -0.39 -11.50
N PHE A 131 -2.49 0.22 -10.76
CA PHE A 131 -2.66 1.67 -10.64
C PHE A 131 -2.30 2.11 -9.22
N PRO A 132 -1.12 2.69 -8.99
CA PRO A 132 -0.80 3.27 -7.70
C PRO A 132 -1.59 4.57 -7.50
N VAL A 133 -2.22 4.69 -6.34
CA VAL A 133 -2.87 5.89 -5.83
C VAL A 133 -2.07 6.37 -4.62
N PRO A 134 -1.09 7.27 -4.82
CA PRO A 134 -0.23 7.71 -3.75
C PRO A 134 -1.02 8.55 -2.74
N ILE A 135 -0.90 8.20 -1.48
CA ILE A 135 -1.52 8.88 -0.35
C ILE A 135 -0.43 9.53 0.49
N GLY A 136 -0.64 10.79 0.83
CA GLY A 136 0.34 11.56 1.60
C GLY A 136 1.20 12.49 0.76
N LYS A 137 2.10 13.22 1.42
CA LYS A 137 3.03 14.13 0.76
C LYS A 137 4.41 13.52 0.62
N SER A 138 4.99 13.62 -0.56
CA SER A 138 6.35 13.15 -0.85
C SER A 138 7.47 13.97 -0.17
N ASN A 139 7.12 15.10 0.46
CA ASN A 139 8.07 16.05 1.06
C ASN A 139 8.00 16.09 2.60
N SER A 140 7.41 15.12 3.26
CA SER A 140 7.56 15.00 4.71
C SER A 140 9.05 14.79 5.01
N PRO A 141 9.67 15.61 5.89
CA PRO A 141 11.02 15.34 6.35
C PRO A 141 10.98 14.03 7.13
N ASP A 142 11.40 12.97 6.49
CA ASP A 142 11.50 11.65 7.10
C ASP A 142 12.95 11.42 7.49
N ALA A 143 13.18 11.14 8.76
CA ALA A 143 14.50 10.79 9.25
C ALA A 143 14.64 9.27 9.23
N ALA A 144 15.37 8.76 8.25
CA ALA A 144 15.67 7.35 8.17
C ALA A 144 17.08 7.02 8.65
N ILE A 145 17.23 5.91 9.36
CA ILE A 145 18.54 5.35 9.67
C ILE A 145 19.05 4.65 8.43
N LEU A 146 20.04 5.25 7.76
CA LEU A 146 20.65 4.70 6.54
C LEU A 146 21.65 3.60 6.85
N SER A 147 22.41 3.75 7.91
CA SER A 147 23.40 2.74 8.31
C SER A 147 23.77 2.86 9.78
N VAL A 148 24.11 1.72 10.36
CA VAL A 148 24.69 1.63 11.70
C VAL A 148 26.02 0.89 11.59
N HIS A 149 27.11 1.53 11.99
CA HIS A 149 28.44 0.92 11.99
C HIS A 149 28.88 0.70 13.43
N PHE A 150 29.28 -0.53 13.73
CA PHE A 150 29.85 -0.93 15.03
C PHE A 150 30.93 -1.99 14.82
N ARG A 151 31.69 -2.32 15.87
CA ARG A 151 32.70 -3.36 15.82
C ARG A 151 32.07 -4.76 15.88
N ASP A 152 32.56 -5.69 15.05
CA ASP A 152 32.06 -7.06 14.98
C ASP A 152 32.35 -7.89 16.23
N ARG A 153 33.31 -7.47 17.05
CA ARG A 153 33.70 -8.17 18.28
C ARG A 153 33.84 -7.21 19.45
N VAL A 154 33.22 -7.53 20.56
CA VAL A 154 33.21 -6.77 21.80
C VAL A 154 33.37 -7.69 22.99
N PHE A 155 34.01 -7.17 24.04
CA PHE A 155 34.16 -7.88 25.31
C PHE A 155 33.18 -7.34 26.35
N PRO A 156 32.75 -8.20 27.31
CA PRO A 156 31.88 -7.73 28.38
C PRO A 156 32.48 -6.53 29.15
N GLY A 157 31.70 -5.42 29.24
CA GLY A 157 32.13 -4.19 29.91
C GLY A 157 32.84 -3.20 29.01
N GLU A 158 33.04 -3.45 27.74
CA GLU A 158 33.64 -2.51 26.78
C GLU A 158 32.58 -1.54 26.25
N GLU A 159 32.90 -0.21 26.24
CA GLU A 159 32.09 0.79 25.58
C GLU A 159 32.31 0.74 24.08
N ILE A 160 31.19 0.65 23.31
CA ILE A 160 31.22 0.53 21.86
C ILE A 160 30.76 1.84 21.23
N PRO A 161 31.59 2.51 20.40
CA PRO A 161 31.12 3.62 19.61
C PRO A 161 30.19 3.12 18.49
N LEU A 162 28.95 3.61 18.49
CA LEU A 162 27.99 3.43 17.40
C LEU A 162 28.04 4.66 16.50
N LYS A 163 28.29 4.46 15.19
CA LYS A 163 28.14 5.50 14.19
C LYS A 163 26.83 5.27 13.45
N VAL A 164 25.88 6.17 13.64
CA VAL A 164 24.57 6.15 12.98
C VAL A 164 24.56 7.23 11.92
N GLN A 165 24.20 6.85 10.69
CA GLN A 165 23.99 7.79 9.60
C GLN A 165 22.47 7.94 9.38
N LEU A 166 22.01 9.17 9.40
CA LEU A 166 20.62 9.55 9.13
C LEU A 166 20.54 10.23 7.75
N SER A 167 19.37 10.09 7.10
CA SER A 167 19.01 10.86 5.90
C SER A 167 18.37 12.16 6.29
#